data_cef1b5ff61547243cde4835407fbfde7
#
_entry.id   cef1b5ff61547243cde4835407fbfde7
#
_cell.length_a   1.000
_cell.length_b   1.000
_cell.length_c   1.000
_cell.angle_alpha   90.00
_cell.angle_beta   90.00
_cell.angle_gamma   90.00
#
_symmetry.space_group_name_H-M   'P 1'
#
loop_
_entity.id
_entity.type
_entity.pdbx_description
1 polymer ?
#
loop_
_entity_poly.entity_id
_entity_poly.type
_entity_poly.pdbx_seq_one_letter_code
_entity_poly.pdbx_strand_id
1 'polypeptide(L)'
;MNAIKTATIAACFSVTAQHLIEKLITSGTRVVAFGRIGDEARAKSLEDKYSGSLTVLLGDLTDEKQSQAIAAKASEILGHIDAHFHCSGIYIWSHWTDVEVRKMSDLWNANFMTAFVFGREVFKLMESQGSGSLMFVSARDTARNIPAGFGPYMASKMALNALVESLAAEGVSSNVQVNAVLPTIVDTEVNRQALPEADYSTWVDPADLAQLMMELAQPNKTYLSGSLITVNNKMH
;
A
#
# COMPACT_ATOMS: atom_id res chain seq x y z
N MET A 1 -7.14 17.65 -16.58
CA MET A 1 -6.80 17.03 -15.30
C MET A 1 -5.54 16.21 -15.56
N ASN A 2 -4.46 16.41 -14.80
CA ASN A 2 -3.28 15.55 -14.93
C ASN A 2 -3.63 14.18 -14.33
N ALA A 3 -3.91 13.20 -15.18
CA ALA A 3 -4.18 11.84 -14.75
C ALA A 3 -2.87 11.13 -14.39
N ILE A 4 -2.90 10.15 -13.49
CA ILE A 4 -1.79 9.25 -13.22
C ILE A 4 -1.47 8.49 -14.50
N LYS A 5 -0.28 8.69 -15.08
CA LYS A 5 0.15 8.01 -16.32
C LYS A 5 0.98 6.77 -16.03
N THR A 6 1.67 6.79 -14.90
CA THR A 6 2.59 5.73 -14.48
C THR A 6 2.44 5.48 -12.99
N ALA A 7 2.35 4.21 -12.61
CA ALA A 7 2.21 3.85 -11.20
C ALA A 7 3.02 2.62 -10.82
N THR A 8 3.40 2.58 -9.55
CA THR A 8 3.98 1.39 -8.91
C THR A 8 3.07 0.88 -7.80
N ILE A 9 2.97 -0.45 -7.62
CA ILE A 9 2.08 -1.07 -6.63
C ILE A 9 2.81 -2.18 -5.87
N ALA A 10 2.99 -2.02 -4.56
CA ALA A 10 3.52 -3.07 -3.69
C ALA A 10 2.43 -4.06 -3.25
N ALA A 11 2.80 -5.34 -3.07
CA ALA A 11 1.91 -6.44 -2.72
C ALA A 11 0.77 -6.65 -3.75
N CYS A 12 1.14 -6.78 -5.02
CA CYS A 12 0.24 -6.81 -6.18
C CYS A 12 -0.83 -7.91 -6.16
N PHE A 13 -0.67 -8.93 -5.31
CA PHE A 13 -1.64 -10.01 -5.18
C PHE A 13 -2.66 -9.81 -4.04
N SER A 14 -2.60 -8.69 -3.32
CA SER A 14 -3.65 -8.32 -2.37
C SER A 14 -4.92 -7.87 -3.11
N VAL A 15 -6.09 -8.07 -2.51
CA VAL A 15 -7.38 -7.75 -3.15
C VAL A 15 -7.45 -6.27 -3.55
N THR A 16 -7.10 -5.36 -2.65
CA THR A 16 -7.07 -3.91 -2.94
C THR A 16 -6.11 -3.58 -4.07
N ALA A 17 -4.90 -4.19 -4.10
CA ALA A 17 -3.94 -3.95 -5.17
C ALA A 17 -4.44 -4.44 -6.52
N GLN A 18 -5.17 -5.56 -6.60
CA GLN A 18 -5.75 -6.05 -7.84
C GLN A 18 -6.81 -5.09 -8.39
N HIS A 19 -7.67 -4.53 -7.53
CA HIS A 19 -8.62 -3.48 -7.95
C HIS A 19 -7.91 -2.20 -8.39
N LEU A 20 -6.82 -1.81 -7.72
CA LEU A 20 -5.98 -0.68 -8.15
C LEU A 20 -5.37 -0.92 -9.53
N ILE A 21 -4.78 -2.09 -9.77
CA ILE A 21 -4.20 -2.46 -11.07
C ILE A 21 -5.25 -2.35 -12.17
N GLU A 22 -6.42 -2.96 -11.96
CA GLU A 22 -7.51 -2.93 -12.94
C GLU A 22 -7.98 -1.51 -13.26
N LYS A 23 -8.25 -0.71 -12.23
CA LYS A 23 -8.72 0.68 -12.41
C LYS A 23 -7.67 1.57 -13.08
N LEU A 24 -6.40 1.48 -12.65
CA LEU A 24 -5.29 2.25 -13.23
C LEU A 24 -5.10 1.91 -14.71
N ILE A 25 -5.06 0.62 -15.05
CA ILE A 25 -4.87 0.19 -16.45
C ILE A 25 -6.08 0.59 -17.32
N THR A 26 -7.30 0.45 -16.80
CA THR A 26 -8.52 0.89 -17.51
C THR A 26 -8.50 2.41 -17.75
N SER A 27 -7.86 3.19 -16.90
CA SER A 27 -7.67 4.63 -17.11
C SER A 27 -6.47 5.00 -18.01
N GLY A 28 -5.77 4.01 -18.56
CA GLY A 28 -4.62 4.19 -19.46
C GLY A 28 -3.27 4.36 -18.76
N THR A 29 -3.18 4.01 -17.47
CA THR A 29 -1.94 4.07 -16.68
C THR A 29 -1.06 2.86 -16.98
N ARG A 30 0.25 3.06 -17.18
CA ARG A 30 1.24 1.98 -17.17
C ARG A 30 1.62 1.63 -15.74
N VAL A 31 1.63 0.34 -15.40
CA VAL A 31 1.84 -0.14 -14.03
C VAL A 31 3.03 -1.07 -13.93
N VAL A 32 3.90 -0.83 -12.95
CA VAL A 32 4.86 -1.83 -12.46
C VAL A 32 4.43 -2.27 -11.06
N ALA A 33 4.17 -3.56 -10.89
CA ALA A 33 3.69 -4.12 -9.64
C ALA A 33 4.71 -5.06 -9.02
N PHE A 34 4.70 -5.17 -7.69
CA PHE A 34 5.70 -5.95 -6.95
C PHE A 34 5.04 -7.09 -6.19
N GLY A 35 5.56 -8.30 -6.41
CA GLY A 35 5.19 -9.53 -5.74
C GLY A 35 6.38 -10.16 -4.99
N ARG A 36 6.13 -11.28 -4.30
CA ARG A 36 7.17 -12.03 -3.58
C ARG A 36 7.86 -13.01 -4.51
N ILE A 37 9.11 -13.30 -4.24
CA ILE A 37 9.82 -14.44 -4.83
C ILE A 37 9.03 -15.71 -4.53
N GLY A 38 8.83 -16.56 -5.52
CA GLY A 38 7.99 -17.77 -5.46
C GLY A 38 6.58 -17.60 -6.05
N ASP A 39 6.20 -16.37 -6.40
CA ASP A 39 4.90 -16.07 -7.03
C ASP A 39 4.98 -15.98 -8.58
N GLU A 40 5.97 -16.59 -9.23
CA GLU A 40 6.28 -16.45 -10.67
C GLU A 40 5.07 -16.81 -11.57
N ALA A 41 4.37 -17.89 -11.24
CA ALA A 41 3.18 -18.31 -12.00
C ALA A 41 2.03 -17.31 -11.88
N ARG A 42 1.83 -16.73 -10.69
CA ARG A 42 0.82 -15.68 -10.45
C ARG A 42 1.20 -14.39 -11.15
N ALA A 43 2.48 -14.02 -11.11
CA ALA A 43 3.01 -12.85 -11.79
C ALA A 43 2.77 -12.93 -13.30
N LYS A 44 3.14 -14.06 -13.91
CA LYS A 44 2.90 -14.30 -15.33
C LYS A 44 1.41 -14.24 -15.69
N SER A 45 0.54 -14.88 -14.92
CA SER A 45 -0.90 -14.86 -15.15
C SER A 45 -1.47 -13.44 -15.07
N LEU A 46 -0.96 -12.62 -14.16
CA LEU A 46 -1.39 -11.24 -14.01
C LEU A 46 -0.91 -10.36 -15.16
N GLU A 47 0.33 -10.53 -15.63
CA GLU A 47 0.87 -9.84 -16.80
C GLU A 47 0.13 -10.23 -18.08
N ASP A 48 -0.16 -11.53 -18.27
CA ASP A 48 -0.90 -12.04 -19.43
C ASP A 48 -2.32 -11.41 -19.50
N LYS A 49 -2.98 -11.21 -18.34
CA LYS A 49 -4.29 -10.55 -18.25
C LYS A 49 -4.24 -9.08 -18.71
N TYR A 50 -3.13 -8.38 -18.46
CA TYR A 50 -2.98 -6.94 -18.73
C TYR A 50 -1.83 -6.67 -19.70
N SER A 51 -1.68 -7.49 -20.73
CA SER A 51 -0.55 -7.47 -21.66
C SER A 51 -0.21 -6.07 -22.17
N GLY A 52 1.07 -5.69 -22.03
CA GLY A 52 1.61 -4.40 -22.45
C GLY A 52 1.38 -3.22 -21.50
N SER A 53 0.49 -3.36 -20.51
CA SER A 53 0.20 -2.28 -19.54
C SER A 53 0.70 -2.56 -18.14
N LEU A 54 1.02 -3.82 -17.84
CA LEU A 54 1.52 -4.28 -16.54
C LEU A 54 2.83 -5.03 -16.70
N THR A 55 3.78 -4.73 -15.81
CA THR A 55 4.97 -5.54 -15.55
C THR A 55 4.99 -5.91 -14.07
N VAL A 56 5.27 -7.17 -13.76
CA VAL A 56 5.40 -7.64 -12.37
C VAL A 56 6.87 -7.96 -12.08
N LEU A 57 7.41 -7.31 -11.06
CA LEU A 57 8.77 -7.58 -10.55
C LEU A 57 8.66 -8.32 -9.22
N LEU A 58 9.45 -9.36 -9.05
CA LEU A 58 9.45 -10.17 -7.82
C LEU A 58 10.68 -9.87 -6.98
N GLY A 59 10.48 -9.70 -5.67
CA GLY A 59 11.57 -9.46 -4.73
C GLY A 59 11.10 -9.40 -3.28
N ASP A 60 12.06 -9.43 -2.37
CA ASP A 60 11.82 -9.18 -0.94
C ASP A 60 11.92 -7.66 -0.68
N LEU A 61 10.77 -7.04 -0.39
CA LEU A 61 10.69 -5.60 -0.13
C LEU A 61 11.30 -5.19 1.23
N THR A 62 11.70 -6.15 2.06
CA THR A 62 12.45 -5.91 3.30
C THR A 62 13.96 -5.99 3.13
N ASP A 63 14.42 -6.53 2.01
CA ASP A 63 15.83 -6.56 1.63
C ASP A 63 16.22 -5.26 0.91
N GLU A 64 17.20 -4.55 1.44
CA GLU A 64 17.61 -3.24 0.93
C GLU A 64 18.15 -3.31 -0.50
N LYS A 65 18.98 -4.32 -0.81
CA LYS A 65 19.60 -4.46 -2.14
C LYS A 65 18.58 -4.84 -3.21
N GLN A 66 17.66 -5.76 -2.87
CA GLN A 66 16.59 -6.14 -3.78
C GLN A 66 15.64 -4.96 -4.00
N SER A 67 15.23 -4.27 -2.93
CA SER A 67 14.37 -3.09 -3.02
C SER A 67 14.96 -2.00 -3.91
N GLN A 68 16.25 -1.71 -3.74
CA GLN A 68 16.96 -0.75 -4.58
C GLN A 68 16.96 -1.19 -6.06
N ALA A 69 17.29 -2.45 -6.32
CA ALA A 69 17.37 -2.98 -7.69
C ALA A 69 16.01 -2.97 -8.41
N ILE A 70 14.94 -3.42 -7.73
CA ILE A 70 13.60 -3.47 -8.35
C ILE A 70 12.96 -2.07 -8.46
N ALA A 71 13.23 -1.14 -7.54
CA ALA A 71 12.78 0.25 -7.67
C ALA A 71 13.47 0.94 -8.84
N ALA A 72 14.78 0.77 -9.01
CA ALA A 72 15.53 1.28 -10.17
C ALA A 72 14.97 0.68 -11.46
N LYS A 73 14.71 -0.63 -11.50
CA LYS A 73 14.13 -1.30 -12.67
C LYS A 73 12.74 -0.79 -13.01
N ALA A 74 11.90 -0.53 -12.02
CA ALA A 74 10.58 0.08 -12.24
C ALA A 74 10.71 1.50 -12.86
N SER A 75 11.66 2.29 -12.38
CA SER A 75 11.95 3.62 -12.92
C SER A 75 12.43 3.55 -14.37
N GLU A 76 13.29 2.59 -14.74
CA GLU A 76 13.70 2.36 -16.13
C GLU A 76 12.50 2.02 -17.04
N ILE A 77 11.60 1.14 -16.58
CA ILE A 77 10.44 0.71 -17.35
C ILE A 77 9.45 1.87 -17.56
N LEU A 78 9.18 2.64 -16.52
CA LEU A 78 8.17 3.69 -16.53
C LEU A 78 8.70 5.04 -17.04
N GLY A 79 9.97 5.32 -16.85
CA GLY A 79 10.62 6.62 -17.14
C GLY A 79 10.33 7.69 -16.10
N HIS A 80 9.15 7.68 -15.51
CA HIS A 80 8.66 8.55 -14.43
C HIS A 80 7.70 7.75 -13.56
N ILE A 81 7.55 8.08 -12.28
CA ILE A 81 6.61 7.44 -11.37
C ILE A 81 5.69 8.53 -10.80
N ASP A 82 4.44 8.61 -11.30
CA ASP A 82 3.47 9.58 -10.82
C ASP A 82 2.92 9.19 -9.45
N ALA A 83 2.66 7.89 -9.24
CA ALA A 83 2.09 7.40 -7.98
C ALA A 83 2.68 6.05 -7.56
N HIS A 84 2.84 5.87 -6.23
CA HIS A 84 3.14 4.60 -5.60
C HIS A 84 2.02 4.22 -4.63
N PHE A 85 1.51 2.99 -4.73
CA PHE A 85 0.50 2.44 -3.84
C PHE A 85 1.09 1.29 -3.03
N HIS A 86 1.24 1.48 -1.72
CA HIS A 86 1.81 0.49 -0.83
C HIS A 86 0.71 -0.30 -0.12
N CYS A 87 0.35 -1.47 -0.70
CA CYS A 87 -0.74 -2.31 -0.21
C CYS A 87 -0.25 -3.49 0.65
N SER A 88 1.03 -3.48 1.08
CA SER A 88 1.58 -4.54 1.92
C SER A 88 1.01 -4.50 3.33
N GLY A 89 0.73 -5.67 3.87
CA GLY A 89 0.34 -5.82 5.26
C GLY A 89 -0.30 -7.17 5.53
N ILE A 90 -0.22 -7.58 6.79
CA ILE A 90 -0.90 -8.73 7.36
C ILE A 90 -1.60 -8.33 8.65
N TYR A 91 -2.60 -9.08 9.02
CA TYR A 91 -3.33 -8.92 10.27
C TYR A 91 -3.17 -10.16 11.14
N ILE A 92 -2.91 -9.96 12.44
CA ILE A 92 -2.91 -11.00 13.45
C ILE A 92 -3.62 -10.44 14.68
N TRP A 93 -4.65 -11.15 15.14
CA TRP A 93 -5.26 -10.90 16.44
C TRP A 93 -4.59 -11.81 17.48
N SER A 94 -4.12 -11.25 18.58
CA SER A 94 -3.54 -12.00 19.67
C SER A 94 -3.50 -11.15 20.94
N HIS A 95 -3.78 -11.75 22.09
CA HIS A 95 -3.44 -11.09 23.36
C HIS A 95 -1.95 -10.89 23.47
N TRP A 96 -1.53 -9.83 24.17
CA TRP A 96 -0.14 -9.46 24.31
C TRP A 96 0.74 -10.59 24.88
N THR A 97 0.20 -11.34 25.84
CA THR A 97 0.90 -12.46 26.50
C THR A 97 1.06 -13.69 25.60
N ASP A 98 0.26 -13.81 24.55
CA ASP A 98 0.12 -15.04 23.76
C ASP A 98 0.75 -14.89 22.37
N VAL A 99 1.11 -13.66 21.98
CA VAL A 99 1.73 -13.41 20.68
C VAL A 99 3.17 -13.94 20.64
N GLU A 100 3.43 -14.85 19.74
CA GLU A 100 4.78 -15.33 19.50
C GLU A 100 5.66 -14.22 18.92
N VAL A 101 6.92 -14.12 19.39
CA VAL A 101 7.89 -13.13 18.90
C VAL A 101 8.06 -13.20 17.37
N ARG A 102 8.02 -14.42 16.80
CA ARG A 102 8.08 -14.61 15.33
C ARG A 102 6.90 -13.93 14.63
N LYS A 103 5.68 -14.09 15.13
CA LYS A 103 4.49 -13.45 14.56
C LYS A 103 4.56 -11.94 14.66
N MET A 104 5.14 -11.40 15.75
CA MET A 104 5.41 -9.97 15.86
C MET A 104 6.42 -9.49 14.81
N SER A 105 7.49 -10.28 14.57
CA SER A 105 8.45 -9.99 13.50
C SER A 105 7.80 -10.01 12.12
N ASP A 106 6.92 -10.98 11.84
CA ASP A 106 6.18 -11.07 10.58
C ASP A 106 5.25 -9.85 10.38
N LEU A 107 4.54 -9.42 11.45
CA LEU A 107 3.74 -8.18 11.43
C LEU A 107 4.59 -6.96 11.12
N TRP A 108 5.71 -6.82 11.82
CA TRP A 108 6.62 -5.69 11.66
C TRP A 108 7.19 -5.64 10.24
N ASN A 109 7.65 -6.76 9.74
CA ASN A 109 8.19 -6.88 8.39
C ASN A 109 7.14 -6.53 7.33
N ALA A 110 5.96 -7.12 7.38
CA ALA A 110 4.94 -6.93 6.36
C ALA A 110 4.30 -5.52 6.41
N ASN A 111 4.08 -4.97 7.62
CA ASN A 111 3.30 -3.73 7.80
C ASN A 111 4.16 -2.47 7.82
N PHE A 112 5.43 -2.57 8.25
CA PHE A 112 6.32 -1.42 8.42
C PHE A 112 7.60 -1.54 7.58
N MET A 113 8.36 -2.64 7.71
CA MET A 113 9.67 -2.73 7.06
C MET A 113 9.59 -2.71 5.54
N THR A 114 8.57 -3.31 4.93
CA THR A 114 8.35 -3.18 3.47
C THR A 114 8.16 -1.72 3.05
N ALA A 115 7.40 -0.95 3.81
CA ALA A 115 7.18 0.48 3.56
C ALA A 115 8.46 1.29 3.81
N PHE A 116 9.15 1.01 4.92
CA PHE A 116 10.39 1.70 5.28
C PHE A 116 11.51 1.45 4.26
N VAL A 117 11.74 0.20 3.86
CA VAL A 117 12.84 -0.15 2.96
C VAL A 117 12.49 0.18 1.51
N PHE A 118 11.41 -0.39 0.98
CA PHE A 118 11.04 -0.20 -0.42
C PHE A 118 10.39 1.17 -0.69
N GLY A 119 9.51 1.63 0.19
CA GLY A 119 8.88 2.95 0.08
C GLY A 119 9.93 4.07 0.08
N ARG A 120 11.01 3.93 0.86
CA ARG A 120 12.16 4.84 0.85
C ARG A 120 12.85 4.91 -0.52
N GLU A 121 13.04 3.78 -1.20
CA GLU A 121 13.68 3.80 -2.52
C GLU A 121 12.78 4.47 -3.58
N VAL A 122 11.47 4.23 -3.53
CA VAL A 122 10.52 4.93 -4.40
C VAL A 122 10.47 6.43 -4.08
N PHE A 123 10.50 6.81 -2.80
CA PHE A 123 10.53 8.21 -2.36
C PHE A 123 11.75 8.94 -2.91
N LYS A 124 12.96 8.36 -2.81
CA LYS A 124 14.20 8.92 -3.38
C LYS A 124 14.09 9.16 -4.91
N LEU A 125 13.45 8.22 -5.62
CA LEU A 125 13.22 8.40 -7.07
C LEU A 125 12.29 9.60 -7.32
N MET A 126 11.19 9.72 -6.57
CA MET A 126 10.26 10.84 -6.69
C MET A 126 10.88 12.17 -6.27
N GLU A 127 11.72 12.21 -5.24
CA GLU A 127 12.50 13.40 -4.90
C GLU A 127 13.38 13.85 -6.07
N SER A 128 14.10 12.91 -6.69
CA SER A 128 14.93 13.19 -7.86
C SER A 128 14.13 13.64 -9.08
N GLN A 129 12.88 13.22 -9.20
CA GLN A 129 11.94 13.64 -10.24
C GLN A 129 11.37 15.05 -9.99
N GLY A 130 11.38 15.51 -8.74
CA GLY A 130 10.73 16.74 -8.29
C GLY A 130 9.20 16.67 -8.23
N SER A 131 8.63 15.45 -8.19
CA SER A 131 7.20 15.21 -8.06
C SER A 131 6.88 13.74 -7.79
N GLY A 132 5.75 13.46 -7.17
CA GLY A 132 5.24 12.12 -6.95
C GLY A 132 4.19 12.05 -5.84
N SER A 133 3.50 10.92 -5.76
CA SER A 133 2.55 10.66 -4.68
C SER A 133 2.70 9.24 -4.14
N LEU A 134 2.96 9.12 -2.83
CA LEU A 134 2.97 7.84 -2.12
C LEU A 134 1.69 7.68 -1.31
N MET A 135 1.00 6.56 -1.52
CA MET A 135 -0.24 6.23 -0.82
C MET A 135 -0.09 4.90 -0.10
N PHE A 136 -0.20 4.93 1.23
CA PHE A 136 -0.08 3.76 2.10
C PHE A 136 -1.44 3.27 2.58
N VAL A 137 -1.52 1.98 2.95
CA VAL A 137 -2.69 1.40 3.60
C VAL A 137 -2.35 1.08 5.06
N SER A 138 -2.93 1.86 5.97
CA SER A 138 -2.82 1.66 7.41
C SER A 138 -4.10 1.04 7.98
N ALA A 139 -4.51 1.40 9.18
CA ALA A 139 -5.73 0.90 9.82
C ALA A 139 -6.40 2.01 10.64
N ARG A 140 -7.75 2.08 10.62
CA ARG A 140 -8.55 3.12 11.29
C ARG A 140 -8.23 3.24 12.78
N ASP A 141 -8.15 2.11 13.47
CA ASP A 141 -8.05 2.10 14.94
C ASP A 141 -6.69 2.60 15.46
N THR A 142 -5.71 2.84 14.59
CA THR A 142 -4.47 3.54 14.96
C THR A 142 -4.70 4.99 15.40
N ALA A 143 -5.83 5.60 15.02
CA ALA A 143 -6.18 6.97 15.39
C ALA A 143 -7.16 7.02 16.60
N ARG A 144 -7.52 5.89 17.20
CA ARG A 144 -8.57 5.78 18.24
C ARG A 144 -8.19 4.79 19.33
N ASN A 145 -9.16 4.44 20.19
CA ASN A 145 -8.99 3.44 21.25
C ASN A 145 -8.71 2.07 20.64
N ILE A 146 -7.57 1.47 20.98
CA ILE A 146 -7.16 0.16 20.48
C ILE A 146 -7.86 -0.93 21.32
N PRO A 147 -8.65 -1.82 20.70
CA PRO A 147 -9.30 -2.92 21.41
C PRO A 147 -8.28 -3.96 21.92
N ALA A 148 -8.70 -4.76 22.91
CA ALA A 148 -7.90 -5.88 23.39
C ALA A 148 -7.60 -6.88 22.25
N GLY A 149 -6.37 -7.41 22.20
CA GLY A 149 -5.90 -8.32 21.16
C GLY A 149 -5.41 -7.65 19.87
N PHE A 150 -5.58 -6.34 19.71
CA PHE A 150 -5.11 -5.59 18.53
C PHE A 150 -3.73 -4.95 18.74
N GLY A 151 -3.19 -4.93 19.96
CA GLY A 151 -1.96 -4.23 20.30
C GLY A 151 -0.78 -4.51 19.36
N PRO A 152 -0.40 -5.77 19.11
CA PRO A 152 0.71 -6.10 18.21
C PRO A 152 0.53 -5.58 16.78
N TYR A 153 -0.66 -5.75 16.21
CA TYR A 153 -0.99 -5.27 14.87
C TYR A 153 -0.99 -3.74 14.81
N MET A 154 -1.67 -3.09 15.74
CA MET A 154 -1.77 -1.63 15.77
C MET A 154 -0.41 -0.96 15.99
N ALA A 155 0.49 -1.55 16.80
CA ALA A 155 1.84 -1.04 16.97
C ALA A 155 2.59 -0.93 15.63
N SER A 156 2.50 -1.95 14.77
CA SER A 156 3.12 -1.94 13.45
C SER A 156 2.49 -0.92 12.50
N LYS A 157 1.16 -0.73 12.56
CA LYS A 157 0.45 0.27 11.74
C LYS A 157 0.63 1.70 12.26
N MET A 158 0.80 1.91 13.55
CA MET A 158 1.14 3.21 14.12
C MET A 158 2.57 3.64 13.71
N ALA A 159 3.52 2.71 13.66
CA ALA A 159 4.84 2.99 13.11
C ALA A 159 4.77 3.44 11.65
N LEU A 160 3.91 2.82 10.83
CA LEU A 160 3.66 3.25 9.46
C LEU A 160 3.06 4.66 9.39
N ASN A 161 2.12 5.00 10.28
CA ASN A 161 1.54 6.35 10.32
C ASN A 161 2.60 7.42 10.61
N ALA A 162 3.47 7.17 11.60
CA ALA A 162 4.58 8.07 11.90
C ALA A 162 5.55 8.24 10.72
N LEU A 163 5.82 7.15 9.97
CA LEU A 163 6.63 7.21 8.75
C LEU A 163 5.96 8.09 7.68
N VAL A 164 4.65 7.95 7.48
CA VAL A 164 3.87 8.75 6.51
C VAL A 164 3.97 10.24 6.82
N GLU A 165 3.77 10.63 8.08
CA GLU A 165 3.86 12.04 8.51
C GLU A 165 5.27 12.60 8.33
N SER A 166 6.31 11.82 8.67
CA SER A 166 7.71 12.22 8.49
C SER A 166 8.07 12.39 7.01
N LEU A 167 7.77 11.41 6.17
CA LEU A 167 8.04 11.49 4.74
C LEU A 167 7.27 12.63 4.06
N ALA A 168 6.06 12.93 4.52
CA ALA A 168 5.29 14.07 4.01
C ALA A 168 6.00 15.40 4.28
N ALA A 169 6.60 15.56 5.47
CA ALA A 169 7.36 16.75 5.81
C ALA A 169 8.67 16.85 4.99
N GLU A 170 9.36 15.74 4.79
CA GLU A 170 10.58 15.67 3.98
C GLU A 170 10.30 15.96 2.48
N GLY A 171 9.17 15.47 1.95
CA GLY A 171 8.78 15.60 0.54
C GLY A 171 8.37 17.01 0.09
N VAL A 172 8.16 17.97 1.01
CA VAL A 172 7.66 19.31 0.68
C VAL A 172 8.53 20.02 -0.37
N SER A 173 9.85 19.98 -0.20
CA SER A 173 10.78 20.69 -1.09
C SER A 173 10.87 20.08 -2.50
N SER A 174 10.49 18.82 -2.65
CA SER A 174 10.51 18.08 -3.91
C SER A 174 9.13 17.82 -4.51
N ASN A 175 8.08 18.45 -3.98
CA ASN A 175 6.68 18.25 -4.38
C ASN A 175 6.23 16.77 -4.35
N VAL A 176 6.73 16.01 -3.39
CA VAL A 176 6.33 14.62 -3.15
C VAL A 176 5.28 14.58 -2.07
N GLN A 177 4.10 14.05 -2.40
CA GLN A 177 2.98 13.89 -1.47
C GLN A 177 3.03 12.52 -0.84
N VAL A 178 2.78 12.43 0.46
CA VAL A 178 2.73 11.16 1.18
C VAL A 178 1.51 11.12 2.08
N ASN A 179 0.62 10.15 1.85
CA ASN A 179 -0.63 10.02 2.60
C ASN A 179 -0.90 8.55 2.93
N ALA A 180 -1.80 8.30 3.86
CA ALA A 180 -2.32 6.97 4.13
C ALA A 180 -3.84 6.94 4.22
N VAL A 181 -4.44 5.88 3.69
CA VAL A 181 -5.83 5.51 3.99
C VAL A 181 -5.86 4.54 5.18
N LEU A 182 -6.80 4.76 6.08
CA LEU A 182 -7.00 4.00 7.32
C LEU A 182 -8.37 3.32 7.27
N PRO A 183 -8.52 2.21 6.53
CA PRO A 183 -9.81 1.53 6.46
C PRO A 183 -10.17 0.84 7.78
N THR A 184 -11.46 0.66 7.98
CA THR A 184 -12.00 -0.36 8.87
C THR A 184 -11.71 -1.74 8.28
N ILE A 185 -12.55 -2.73 8.48
CA ILE A 185 -12.39 -4.04 7.86
C ILE A 185 -12.67 -3.92 6.37
N VAL A 186 -11.73 -4.32 5.54
CA VAL A 186 -11.90 -4.41 4.09
C VAL A 186 -12.57 -5.74 3.76
N ASP A 187 -13.58 -5.73 2.91
CA ASP A 187 -14.31 -6.92 2.50
C ASP A 187 -13.46 -7.80 1.59
N THR A 188 -12.90 -8.83 2.18
CA THR A 188 -12.06 -9.81 1.49
C THR A 188 -12.43 -11.21 1.93
N GLU A 189 -12.21 -12.20 1.08
CA GLU A 189 -12.47 -13.60 1.42
C GLU A 189 -11.75 -14.04 2.71
N VAL A 190 -10.51 -13.61 2.91
CA VAL A 190 -9.72 -13.91 4.12
C VAL A 190 -10.40 -13.34 5.37
N ASN A 191 -10.91 -12.11 5.30
CA ASN A 191 -11.60 -11.48 6.42
C ASN A 191 -12.96 -12.12 6.67
N ARG A 192 -13.71 -12.51 5.62
CA ARG A 192 -14.97 -13.25 5.76
C ARG A 192 -14.77 -14.60 6.43
N GLN A 193 -13.71 -15.33 6.05
CA GLN A 193 -13.36 -16.60 6.70
C GLN A 193 -12.94 -16.42 8.17
N ALA A 194 -12.26 -15.33 8.50
CA ALA A 194 -11.85 -15.03 9.88
C ALA A 194 -13.03 -14.57 10.77
N LEU A 195 -14.07 -13.97 10.18
CA LEU A 195 -15.22 -13.40 10.88
C LEU A 195 -16.54 -13.82 10.20
N PRO A 196 -16.89 -15.12 10.21
CA PRO A 196 -18.02 -15.66 9.42
C PRO A 196 -19.39 -15.14 9.86
N GLU A 197 -19.53 -14.69 11.11
CA GLU A 197 -20.79 -14.18 11.68
C GLU A 197 -20.92 -12.64 11.59
N ALA A 198 -19.96 -11.96 10.95
CA ALA A 198 -19.99 -10.50 10.87
C ALA A 198 -20.97 -10.00 9.80
N ASP A 199 -21.51 -8.80 10.00
CA ASP A 199 -22.29 -8.10 8.97
C ASP A 199 -21.34 -7.46 7.92
N TYR A 200 -21.09 -8.17 6.83
CA TYR A 200 -20.20 -7.71 5.76
C TYR A 200 -20.71 -6.44 5.06
N SER A 201 -22.00 -6.10 5.17
CA SER A 201 -22.53 -4.85 4.59
C SER A 201 -21.96 -3.59 5.24
N THR A 202 -21.29 -3.73 6.38
CA THR A 202 -20.61 -2.64 7.10
C THR A 202 -19.15 -2.48 6.70
N TRP A 203 -18.58 -3.44 5.96
CA TRP A 203 -17.18 -3.45 5.61
C TRP A 203 -16.88 -2.55 4.41
N VAL A 204 -15.63 -2.14 4.28
CA VAL A 204 -15.16 -1.31 3.16
C VAL A 204 -15.00 -2.18 1.92
N ASP A 205 -15.68 -1.82 0.84
CA ASP A 205 -15.48 -2.46 -0.46
C ASP A 205 -14.06 -2.19 -0.97
N PRO A 206 -13.27 -3.22 -1.34
CA PRO A 206 -11.91 -3.03 -1.82
C PRO A 206 -11.83 -2.25 -3.15
N ALA A 207 -12.87 -2.29 -3.99
CA ALA A 207 -12.92 -1.50 -5.22
C ALA A 207 -13.15 0.00 -4.93
N ASP A 208 -13.97 0.32 -3.93
CA ASP A 208 -14.18 1.70 -3.48
C ASP A 208 -12.94 2.25 -2.79
N LEU A 209 -12.26 1.42 -1.97
CA LEU A 209 -10.98 1.78 -1.37
C LEU A 209 -9.91 2.10 -2.43
N ALA A 210 -9.80 1.25 -3.45
CA ALA A 210 -8.90 1.46 -4.58
C ALA A 210 -9.22 2.75 -5.33
N GLN A 211 -10.51 3.04 -5.57
CA GLN A 211 -10.94 4.28 -6.22
C GLN A 211 -10.54 5.52 -5.40
N LEU A 212 -10.79 5.50 -4.11
CA LEU A 212 -10.39 6.58 -3.21
C LEU A 212 -8.87 6.81 -3.22
N MET A 213 -8.10 5.73 -3.16
CA MET A 213 -6.63 5.83 -3.21
C MET A 213 -6.15 6.48 -4.52
N MET A 214 -6.72 6.11 -5.66
CA MET A 214 -6.40 6.74 -6.95
C MET A 214 -6.77 8.23 -6.97
N GLU A 215 -7.92 8.60 -6.43
CA GLU A 215 -8.37 9.99 -6.36
C GLU A 215 -7.47 10.86 -5.48
N LEU A 216 -7.01 10.31 -4.36
CA LEU A 216 -6.11 11.01 -3.43
C LEU A 216 -4.69 11.15 -3.98
N ALA A 217 -4.24 10.19 -4.80
CA ALA A 217 -2.90 10.17 -5.37
C ALA A 217 -2.76 11.01 -6.67
N GLN A 218 -3.80 11.77 -7.06
CA GLN A 218 -3.72 12.60 -8.28
C GLN A 218 -2.64 13.69 -8.15
N PRO A 219 -1.79 13.89 -9.17
CA PRO A 219 -0.67 14.84 -9.12
C PRO A 219 -1.07 16.31 -8.88
N ASN A 220 -2.33 16.66 -9.11
CA ASN A 220 -2.85 18.02 -8.91
C ASN A 220 -3.32 18.30 -7.47
N LYS A 221 -3.22 17.32 -6.57
CA LYS A 221 -3.64 17.46 -5.16
C LYS A 221 -2.45 17.76 -4.23
N THR A 222 -1.54 18.63 -4.65
CA THR A 222 -0.31 18.98 -3.90
C THR A 222 -0.56 19.58 -2.51
N TYR A 223 -1.79 20.01 -2.23
CA TYR A 223 -2.22 20.52 -0.92
C TYR A 223 -2.54 19.39 0.09
N LEU A 224 -2.58 18.12 -0.36
CA LEU A 224 -2.88 16.97 0.50
C LEU A 224 -1.61 16.14 0.72
N SER A 225 -0.94 16.35 1.85
CA SER A 225 0.23 15.56 2.27
C SER A 225 0.27 15.45 3.79
N GLY A 226 0.76 14.34 4.32
CA GLY A 226 0.78 14.01 5.74
C GLY A 226 -0.59 13.59 6.31
N SER A 227 -1.56 13.30 5.46
CA SER A 227 -2.92 13.00 5.88
C SER A 227 -3.12 11.51 6.17
N LEU A 228 -3.70 11.23 7.32
CA LEU A 228 -4.14 9.90 7.76
C LEU A 228 -5.67 9.84 7.62
N ILE A 229 -6.14 9.31 6.49
CA ILE A 229 -7.53 9.44 6.05
C ILE A 229 -8.32 8.18 6.48
N THR A 230 -9.18 8.33 7.48
CA THR A 230 -10.04 7.23 7.93
C THR A 230 -11.10 6.89 6.89
N VAL A 231 -11.24 5.60 6.59
CA VAL A 231 -12.22 5.08 5.64
C VAL A 231 -13.17 4.16 6.38
N ASN A 232 -14.35 4.70 6.65
CA ASN A 232 -15.43 3.97 7.31
C ASN A 232 -16.53 3.73 6.28
N ASN A 233 -16.98 2.50 6.09
CA ASN A 233 -18.26 2.32 5.42
C ASN A 233 -19.38 2.70 6.42
N LYS A 234 -20.19 1.78 6.87
CA LYS A 234 -21.26 2.02 7.88
C LYS A 234 -20.80 1.80 9.32
N MET A 235 -19.50 1.52 9.55
CA MET A 235 -18.93 1.38 10.89
C MET A 235 -18.53 2.76 11.43
N HIS A 236 -19.13 3.15 12.57
CA HIS A 236 -18.86 4.40 13.28
C HIS A 236 -17.90 4.19 14.46
#